data_9fc789f5b5c26b5851a9dfd7f06f6c42
#
_entry.id   9fc789f5b5c26b5851a9dfd7f06f6c42
#
_cell.length_a   1.000
_cell.length_b   1.000
_cell.length_c   1.000
_cell.angle_alpha   90.00
_cell.angle_beta   90.00
_cell.angle_gamma   90.00
#
_symmetry.space_group_name_H-M   'P 1'
#
loop_
_entity.id
_entity.type
_entity.pdbx_description
1 polymer ?
#
loop_
_entity_poly.entity_id
_entity_poly.type
_entity_poly.pdbx_seq_one_letter_code
_entity_poly.pdbx_strand_id
1 'polypeptide(L)'
;MAVNIAVGSGWINGYHYENTAVLSKTLETANGSFPRIDRIVMRWSFLERNIIITVLTGTATASPSAPALTRNSDVYELCLAEILVPQAATSITIGNITDTRLNSILCGTVNSLVTAVYE
;
A
#
# COMPACT_ATOMS: atom_id res chain seq x y z
N MET A 1 -15.11 -7.41 -0.18
CA MET A 1 -14.61 -6.37 0.73
C MET A 1 -13.82 -5.35 -0.06
N ALA A 2 -13.91 -4.10 0.28
CA ALA A 2 -13.22 -3.04 -0.44
C ALA A 2 -12.65 -2.01 0.53
N VAL A 3 -11.57 -1.35 0.10
CA VAL A 3 -11.01 -0.20 0.79
C VAL A 3 -10.92 0.98 -0.18
N ASN A 4 -11.09 2.19 0.33
CA ASN A 4 -10.99 3.40 -0.45
C ASN A 4 -9.67 4.11 -0.18
N ILE A 5 -9.03 4.55 -1.25
CA ILE A 5 -7.79 5.30 -1.19
C ILE A 5 -8.11 6.74 -1.55
N ALA A 6 -7.86 7.65 -0.62
CA ALA A 6 -8.12 9.07 -0.81
C ALA A 6 -7.18 9.67 -1.86
N VAL A 7 -7.53 10.87 -2.33
CA VAL A 7 -6.67 11.62 -3.24
C VAL A 7 -5.33 11.93 -2.59
N GLY A 8 -4.28 11.96 -3.39
CA GLY A 8 -2.93 12.23 -2.92
C GLY A 8 -1.92 12.03 -4.02
N SER A 9 -0.66 12.19 -3.69
CA SER A 9 0.43 12.03 -4.64
C SER A 9 1.64 11.35 -4.00
N GLY A 10 2.52 10.82 -4.84
CA GLY A 10 3.73 10.17 -4.38
C GLY A 10 4.80 10.11 -5.46
N TRP A 11 5.99 9.68 -5.06
CA TRP A 11 7.15 9.57 -5.93
C TRP A 11 7.80 8.20 -5.76
N ILE A 12 8.15 7.57 -6.87
CA ILE A 12 8.95 6.34 -6.90
C ILE A 12 10.02 6.50 -7.96
N ASN A 13 11.29 6.32 -7.60
CA ASN A 13 12.43 6.39 -8.52
C ASN A 13 12.43 7.66 -9.39
N GLY A 14 12.02 8.80 -8.81
CA GLY A 14 11.95 10.07 -9.51
C GLY A 14 10.69 10.28 -10.35
N TYR A 15 9.79 9.30 -10.42
CA TYR A 15 8.52 9.41 -11.14
C TYR A 15 7.41 9.82 -10.20
N HIS A 16 6.57 10.76 -10.65
CA HIS A 16 5.47 11.29 -9.88
C HIS A 16 4.18 10.52 -10.19
N TYR A 17 3.43 10.20 -9.14
CA TYR A 17 2.09 9.64 -9.23
C TYR A 17 1.11 10.56 -8.52
N GLU A 18 -0.05 10.79 -9.12
CA GLU A 18 -1.12 11.56 -8.50
C GLU A 18 -2.45 10.84 -8.62
N ASN A 19 -3.14 10.71 -7.49
CA ASN A 19 -4.50 10.17 -7.43
C ASN A 19 -5.47 11.34 -7.26
N THR A 20 -6.22 11.66 -8.29
CA THR A 20 -7.10 12.85 -8.34
C THR A 20 -8.52 12.58 -7.88
N ALA A 21 -8.88 11.32 -7.66
CA ALA A 21 -10.19 10.91 -7.18
C ALA A 21 -10.05 9.73 -6.22
N VAL A 22 -11.06 9.53 -5.36
CA VAL A 22 -11.07 8.37 -4.47
C VAL A 22 -11.04 7.09 -5.31
N LEU A 23 -10.08 6.22 -4.99
CA LEU A 23 -9.88 4.96 -5.69
C LEU A 23 -10.33 3.82 -4.78
N SER A 24 -11.25 2.99 -5.26
CA SER A 24 -11.71 1.80 -4.53
C SER A 24 -10.95 0.57 -5.00
N LYS A 25 -10.41 -0.20 -4.05
CA LYS A 25 -9.75 -1.47 -4.32
C LYS A 25 -10.49 -2.59 -3.60
N THR A 26 -10.75 -3.67 -4.33
CA THR A 26 -11.42 -4.84 -3.79
C THR A 26 -10.39 -5.82 -3.23
N LEU A 27 -10.63 -6.28 -2.00
CA LEU A 27 -9.84 -7.32 -1.37
C LEU A 27 -10.47 -8.68 -1.65
N GLU A 28 -9.65 -9.71 -1.71
CA GLU A 28 -10.16 -11.07 -1.83
C GLU A 28 -10.97 -11.49 -0.62
N THR A 29 -11.89 -12.42 -0.83
CA THR A 29 -12.72 -12.97 0.23
C THR A 29 -11.86 -13.54 1.37
N ALA A 30 -12.25 -13.26 2.61
CA ALA A 30 -11.52 -13.75 3.78
C ALA A 30 -11.54 -15.28 3.85
N ASN A 31 -10.42 -15.84 4.34
CA ASN A 31 -10.37 -17.27 4.65
C ASN A 31 -11.28 -17.57 5.84
N GLY A 32 -12.03 -18.68 5.77
CA GLY A 32 -12.93 -19.06 6.83
C GLY A 32 -12.26 -19.58 8.11
N SER A 33 -10.97 -19.90 8.05
CA SER A 33 -10.25 -20.52 9.16
C SER A 33 -9.12 -19.69 9.73
N PHE A 34 -8.47 -18.86 8.91
CA PHE A 34 -7.26 -18.12 9.32
C PHE A 34 -7.33 -16.67 8.87
N PRO A 35 -6.75 -15.74 9.67
CA PRO A 35 -6.56 -14.37 9.24
C PRO A 35 -5.40 -14.25 8.23
N ARG A 36 -5.36 -13.13 7.50
CA ARG A 36 -4.24 -12.79 6.64
C ARG A 36 -3.97 -11.29 6.73
N ILE A 37 -2.80 -10.87 6.24
CA ILE A 37 -2.42 -9.46 6.14
C ILE A 37 -2.19 -9.15 4.66
N ASP A 38 -2.94 -8.20 4.12
CA ASP A 38 -2.77 -7.68 2.77
C ASP A 38 -2.04 -6.33 2.82
N ARG A 39 -1.45 -5.91 1.72
CA ARG A 39 -0.84 -4.59 1.60
C ARG A 39 -1.45 -3.81 0.45
N ILE A 40 -1.68 -2.52 0.68
CA ILE A 40 -1.96 -1.56 -0.38
C ILE A 40 -0.62 -0.94 -0.76
N VAL A 41 -0.22 -1.07 -2.01
CA VAL A 41 1.08 -0.60 -2.48
C VAL A 41 0.94 0.32 -3.67
N MET A 42 1.86 1.26 -3.78
CA MET A 42 2.09 2.04 -4.98
C MET A 42 3.23 1.36 -5.73
N ARG A 43 2.97 0.86 -6.94
CA ARG A 43 3.90 0.07 -7.73
C ARG A 43 4.36 0.84 -8.97
N TRP A 44 5.67 1.01 -9.09
CA TRP A 44 6.31 1.45 -10.31
C TRP A 44 6.77 0.25 -11.13
N SER A 45 6.44 0.25 -12.44
CA SER A 45 6.88 -0.80 -13.35
C SER A 45 7.63 -0.18 -14.53
N PHE A 46 8.87 -0.61 -14.74
CA PHE A 46 9.67 -0.17 -15.87
C PHE A 46 9.10 -0.68 -17.19
N LEU A 47 8.66 -1.93 -17.23
CA LEU A 47 8.11 -2.55 -18.44
C LEU A 47 6.80 -1.92 -18.88
N GLU A 48 5.93 -1.61 -17.93
CA GLU A 48 4.64 -0.96 -18.20
C GLU A 48 4.73 0.55 -18.27
N ARG A 49 5.86 1.11 -17.78
CA ARG A 49 6.14 2.56 -17.75
C ARG A 49 5.03 3.34 -17.05
N ASN A 50 4.54 2.81 -15.95
CA ASN A 50 3.51 3.47 -15.17
C ASN A 50 3.68 3.22 -13.67
N ILE A 51 2.91 3.98 -12.89
CA ILE A 51 2.75 3.78 -11.46
C ILE A 51 1.28 3.51 -11.21
N ILE A 52 0.97 2.45 -10.48
CA ILE A 52 -0.39 2.08 -10.11
C ILE A 52 -0.48 1.82 -8.61
N ILE A 53 -1.66 1.97 -8.06
CA ILE A 53 -1.98 1.48 -6.71
C ILE A 53 -2.66 0.13 -6.86
N THR A 54 -2.16 -0.86 -6.15
CA THR A 54 -2.68 -2.23 -6.22
C THR A 54 -2.65 -2.89 -4.84
N VAL A 55 -3.26 -4.05 -4.74
CA VAL A 55 -3.32 -4.84 -3.51
C VAL A 55 -2.39 -6.04 -3.63
N LEU A 56 -1.52 -6.22 -2.65
CA LEU A 56 -0.77 -7.46 -2.47
C LEU A 56 -1.52 -8.33 -1.47
N THR A 57 -2.03 -9.46 -1.93
CA THR A 57 -2.78 -10.38 -1.08
C THR A 57 -1.82 -11.28 -0.32
N GLY A 58 -1.97 -11.31 0.99
CA GLY A 58 -1.16 -12.17 1.87
C GLY A 58 -1.65 -13.60 1.91
N THR A 59 -0.97 -14.41 2.69
CA THR A 59 -1.33 -15.81 2.92
C THR A 59 -2.05 -15.95 4.25
N ALA A 60 -3.20 -16.61 4.25
CA ALA A 60 -3.97 -16.87 5.47
C ALA A 60 -3.29 -17.99 6.29
N THR A 61 -2.88 -17.66 7.50
CA THR A 61 -2.25 -18.59 8.44
C THR A 61 -2.61 -18.23 9.87
N ALA A 62 -2.29 -19.14 10.82
CA ALA A 62 -2.49 -18.86 12.24
C ALA A 62 -1.65 -17.67 12.74
N SER A 63 -0.51 -17.45 12.13
CA SER A 63 0.37 -16.31 12.42
C SER A 63 0.67 -15.57 11.12
N PRO A 64 -0.27 -14.73 10.64
CA PRO A 64 -0.11 -14.09 9.33
C PRO A 64 1.00 -13.06 9.35
N SER A 65 1.67 -12.93 8.21
CA SER A 65 2.65 -11.87 7.97
C SER A 65 2.32 -11.15 6.68
N ALA A 66 2.72 -9.88 6.59
CA ALA A 66 2.50 -9.09 5.39
C ALA A 66 3.32 -9.65 4.22
N PRO A 67 2.78 -9.61 2.98
CA PRO A 67 3.52 -10.07 1.81
C PRO A 67 4.75 -9.19 1.57
N ALA A 68 5.81 -9.78 1.01
CA ALA A 68 7.04 -9.07 0.71
C ALA A 68 6.83 -8.03 -0.38
N LEU A 69 7.53 -6.90 -0.27
CA LEU A 69 7.57 -5.89 -1.32
C LEU A 69 8.56 -6.30 -2.40
N THR A 70 8.21 -6.08 -3.67
CA THR A 70 9.12 -6.29 -4.79
C THR A 70 9.89 -5.00 -5.05
N ARG A 71 11.22 -5.07 -4.98
CA ARG A 71 12.09 -3.92 -5.18
C ARG A 71 13.33 -4.34 -5.97
N ASN A 72 13.24 -4.21 -7.29
CA ASN A 72 14.33 -4.52 -8.20
C ASN A 72 14.39 -3.46 -9.31
N SER A 73 15.18 -3.70 -10.36
CA SER A 73 15.32 -2.76 -11.47
C SER A 73 14.06 -2.63 -12.34
N ASP A 74 13.18 -3.61 -12.31
CA ASP A 74 11.97 -3.63 -13.14
C ASP A 74 10.72 -3.18 -12.41
N VAL A 75 10.64 -3.45 -11.09
CA VAL A 75 9.47 -3.13 -10.26
C VAL A 75 9.92 -2.61 -8.90
N TYR A 76 9.30 -1.55 -8.45
CA TYR A 76 9.55 -1.01 -7.12
C TYR A 76 8.22 -0.67 -6.44
N GLU A 77 8.03 -1.17 -5.22
CA GLU A 77 6.78 -1.03 -4.48
C GLU A 77 6.99 -0.28 -3.17
N LEU A 78 6.09 0.68 -2.90
CA LEU A 78 6.01 1.37 -1.61
C LEU A 78 4.72 0.95 -0.92
N CYS A 79 4.82 0.55 0.34
CA CYS A 79 3.65 0.13 1.11
C CYS A 79 2.95 1.34 1.72
N LEU A 80 1.71 1.59 1.29
CA LEU A 80 0.90 2.68 1.82
C LEU A 80 0.18 2.29 3.11
N ALA A 81 -0.30 1.06 3.17
CA ALA A 81 -1.01 0.55 4.33
C ALA A 81 -0.97 -0.98 4.39
N GLU A 82 -1.07 -1.51 5.60
CA GLU A 82 -1.28 -2.93 5.83
C GLU A 82 -2.70 -3.13 6.34
N ILE A 83 -3.36 -4.18 5.86
CA ILE A 83 -4.74 -4.47 6.20
C ILE A 83 -4.81 -5.85 6.80
N LEU A 84 -5.24 -5.93 8.07
CA LEU A 84 -5.56 -7.21 8.69
C LEU A 84 -6.94 -7.66 8.21
N VAL A 85 -7.00 -8.82 7.60
CA VAL A 85 -8.26 -9.48 7.19
C VAL A 85 -8.53 -10.59 8.17
N PRO A 86 -9.44 -10.39 9.15
CA PRO A 86 -9.77 -11.43 10.12
C PRO A 86 -10.39 -12.66 9.43
N GLN A 87 -10.32 -13.82 10.09
CA GLN A 87 -10.97 -15.00 9.55
C GLN A 87 -12.48 -14.75 9.37
N ALA A 88 -13.03 -15.25 8.28
CA ALA A 88 -14.45 -15.14 7.93
C ALA A 88 -14.99 -13.70 7.91
N ALA A 89 -14.11 -12.70 7.74
CA ALA A 89 -14.53 -11.30 7.69
C ALA A 89 -15.37 -11.02 6.44
N THR A 90 -16.40 -10.20 6.61
CA THR A 90 -17.24 -9.73 5.50
C THR A 90 -16.99 -8.28 5.16
N SER A 91 -16.31 -7.54 6.04
CA SER A 91 -15.94 -6.13 5.83
C SER A 91 -14.65 -5.80 6.58
N ILE A 92 -14.01 -4.72 6.17
CA ILE A 92 -12.80 -4.20 6.81
C ILE A 92 -13.18 -2.94 7.58
N THR A 93 -12.81 -2.90 8.87
CA THR A 93 -12.98 -1.72 9.71
C THR A 93 -11.69 -0.89 9.73
N ILE A 94 -11.79 0.37 10.14
CA ILE A 94 -10.61 1.25 10.23
C ILE A 94 -9.57 0.73 11.22
N GLY A 95 -10.00 -0.01 12.25
CA GLY A 95 -9.08 -0.63 13.21
C GLY A 95 -8.21 -1.74 12.62
N ASN A 96 -8.59 -2.27 11.45
CA ASN A 96 -7.83 -3.29 10.73
C ASN A 96 -6.80 -2.71 9.77
N ILE A 97 -6.81 -1.39 9.58
CA ILE A 97 -5.92 -0.71 8.64
C ILE A 97 -4.79 -0.03 9.43
N THR A 98 -3.55 -0.35 9.09
CA THR A 98 -2.37 0.28 9.66
C THR A 98 -1.71 1.13 8.58
N ASP A 99 -1.58 2.43 8.84
CA ASP A 99 -0.91 3.36 7.93
C ASP A 99 0.60 3.17 8.04
N THR A 100 1.25 2.84 6.93
CA THR A 100 2.70 2.60 6.88
C THR A 100 3.45 3.70 6.12
N ARG A 101 2.79 4.79 5.75
CA ARG A 101 3.40 5.86 4.94
C ARG A 101 4.55 6.56 5.65
N LEU A 102 4.51 6.65 6.97
CA LEU A 102 5.58 7.27 7.77
C LEU A 102 6.77 6.35 8.02
N ASN A 103 6.65 5.06 7.70
CA ASN A 103 7.75 4.12 7.84
C ASN A 103 8.70 4.27 6.65
N SER A 104 9.92 4.74 6.89
CA SER A 104 10.89 5.04 5.83
C SER A 104 11.40 3.82 5.07
N ILE A 105 11.28 2.63 5.66
CA ILE A 105 11.64 1.37 4.99
C ILE A 105 10.54 0.92 4.03
N LEU A 106 9.28 1.08 4.43
CA LEU A 106 8.12 0.64 3.65
C LEU A 106 7.67 1.69 2.64
N CYS A 107 7.70 2.96 2.99
CA CYS A 107 7.28 4.07 2.13
C CYS A 107 8.12 5.31 2.38
N GLY A 108 7.78 6.09 3.41
CA GLY A 108 8.44 7.35 3.72
C GLY A 108 7.68 8.55 3.18
N THR A 109 8.09 9.73 3.61
CA THR A 109 7.50 11.00 3.19
C THR A 109 8.54 11.86 2.48
N VAL A 110 8.07 12.74 1.59
CA VAL A 110 8.91 13.72 0.92
C VAL A 110 9.00 14.97 1.78
N ASN A 111 10.21 15.36 2.14
CA ASN A 111 10.48 16.56 2.92
C ASN A 111 11.28 17.56 2.09
N SER A 112 10.98 18.85 2.28
CA SER A 112 11.80 19.91 1.69
C SER A 112 13.13 20.00 2.43
N LEU A 113 14.23 20.06 1.68
CA LEU A 113 15.57 20.28 2.23
C LEU A 113 15.96 21.76 2.19
N VAL A 114 15.09 22.64 1.73
CA VAL A 114 15.37 24.06 1.49
C VAL A 114 14.56 24.96 2.43
N THR A 115 14.36 24.54 3.66
CA THR A 115 13.52 25.26 4.62
C THR A 115 14.10 26.62 5.02
N ALA A 116 15.42 26.76 5.05
CA ALA A 116 16.07 27.98 5.49
C ALA A 116 16.13 29.09 4.43
N VAL A 117 15.84 28.77 3.18
CA VAL A 117 15.95 29.73 2.06
C VAL A 117 14.84 30.78 2.10
N TYR A 118 13.73 30.49 2.76
CA TYR A 118 12.53 31.33 2.76
C TYR A 118 12.35 32.17 4.01
N GLU A 119 13.32 32.19 4.87
CA GLU A 119 13.29 32.97 6.11
C GLU A 119 13.63 34.44 5.93
#